data_1bc62260165c0e95856b9e2d683371d5
#
_entry.id   1bc62260165c0e95856b9e2d683371d5
#
_cell.length_a   1.000
_cell.length_b   1.000
_cell.length_c   1.000
_cell.angle_alpha   90.00
_cell.angle_beta   90.00
_cell.angle_gamma   90.00
#
_symmetry.space_group_name_H-M   'P 1'
#
loop_
_entity.id
_entity.type
_entity.pdbx_description
1 polymer ?
#
loop_
_entity_poly.entity_id
_entity_poly.type
_entity_poly.pdbx_seq_one_letter_code
_entity_poly.pdbx_strand_id
1 'polypeptide(L)'
;MQIIRGDDYQSWVYSNEDDLILVDPWLTKKQVFPGLNWLLNRDSTSEAYVLKHNLIDKVTHIIITAHFSDHLDAESMNLFQRDIPVYTTHEASKSLLKLGFTNLTVVDINESHKLNSFTLDIHKAGKPYNTTTFSYSLYDCRSKVFHEPHMFNAKLKVQDVDACIITVDMVKVLGLIQVSMDHKQAQAAQSKLNAKYFIPTGIAPNRTNGFISYLLRIKESYNKIDSMSPVCCEVGDSISL
;
A
#
# COMPACT_ATOMS: atom_id res chain seq x y z
N MET A 1 13.48 -11.41 -5.17
CA MET A 1 12.30 -10.49 -5.21
C MET A 1 12.75 -9.11 -5.62
N GLN A 2 12.03 -8.47 -6.53
CA GLN A 2 12.20 -7.04 -6.84
C GLN A 2 10.99 -6.27 -6.31
N ILE A 3 11.23 -5.13 -5.65
CA ILE A 3 10.20 -4.20 -5.19
C ILE A 3 10.31 -2.96 -6.05
N ILE A 4 9.19 -2.48 -6.59
CA ILE A 4 9.15 -1.30 -7.47
C ILE A 4 8.05 -0.37 -6.95
N ARG A 5 8.36 0.93 -6.87
CA ARG A 5 7.36 1.95 -6.55
C ARG A 5 6.40 2.11 -7.72
N GLY A 6 5.12 1.76 -7.51
CA GLY A 6 4.11 1.72 -8.56
C GLY A 6 3.51 3.07 -8.90
N ASP A 7 3.34 3.95 -7.90
CA ASP A 7 2.82 5.32 -8.05
C ASP A 7 3.53 6.30 -7.11
N ASP A 8 3.14 7.56 -7.14
CA ASP A 8 3.69 8.58 -6.26
C ASP A 8 2.99 8.64 -4.88
N TYR A 9 2.18 7.61 -4.51
CA TYR A 9 1.49 7.56 -3.24
C TYR A 9 1.70 6.23 -2.50
N GLN A 10 0.96 5.16 -2.84
CA GLN A 10 1.04 3.91 -2.09
C GLN A 10 0.84 2.61 -2.90
N SER A 11 0.81 2.68 -4.22
CA SER A 11 0.82 1.48 -5.06
C SER A 11 2.22 0.88 -5.16
N TRP A 12 2.31 -0.43 -5.03
CA TRP A 12 3.58 -1.17 -5.07
C TRP A 12 3.51 -2.35 -6.02
N VAL A 13 4.63 -2.65 -6.65
CA VAL A 13 4.81 -3.83 -7.49
C VAL A 13 5.88 -4.71 -6.86
N TYR A 14 5.56 -5.99 -6.68
CA TYR A 14 6.53 -7.03 -6.37
C TYR A 14 6.65 -7.95 -7.55
N SER A 15 7.86 -8.27 -7.94
CA SER A 15 8.09 -9.14 -9.09
C SER A 15 9.27 -10.09 -8.90
N ASN A 16 9.23 -11.18 -9.64
CA ASN A 16 10.33 -12.06 -9.93
C ASN A 16 10.21 -12.52 -11.40
N GLU A 17 10.83 -13.66 -11.77
CA GLU A 17 10.81 -14.15 -13.15
C GLU A 17 9.40 -14.55 -13.61
N ASP A 18 8.56 -15.09 -12.71
CA ASP A 18 7.26 -15.69 -13.02
C ASP A 18 6.05 -14.84 -12.61
N ASP A 19 6.23 -13.98 -11.61
CA ASP A 19 5.11 -13.28 -10.97
C ASP A 19 5.28 -11.77 -10.97
N LEU A 20 4.16 -11.07 -11.17
CA LEU A 20 4.03 -9.65 -10.95
C LEU A 20 2.80 -9.39 -10.09
N ILE A 21 3.04 -9.04 -8.82
CA ILE A 21 1.99 -8.74 -7.83
C ILE A 21 1.84 -7.23 -7.72
N LEU A 22 0.61 -6.75 -7.88
CA LEU A 22 0.29 -5.33 -7.75
C LEU A 22 -0.51 -5.08 -6.47
N VAL A 23 -0.11 -4.05 -5.71
CA VAL A 23 -0.72 -3.72 -4.42
C VAL A 23 -1.38 -2.36 -4.51
N ASP A 24 -2.64 -2.28 -4.04
CA ASP A 24 -3.44 -1.07 -3.93
C ASP A 24 -3.35 -0.20 -5.21
N PRO A 25 -3.74 -0.73 -6.40
CA PRO A 25 -3.55 -0.04 -7.66
C PRO A 25 -4.38 1.24 -7.74
N TRP A 26 -3.70 2.38 -7.76
CA TRP A 26 -4.29 3.67 -8.05
C TRP A 26 -3.64 4.27 -9.30
N LEU A 27 -4.15 3.86 -10.47
CA LEU A 27 -3.53 4.07 -11.76
C LEU A 27 -4.04 5.32 -12.47
N THR A 28 -5.11 5.93 -11.96
CA THR A 28 -5.71 7.14 -12.52
C THR A 28 -4.91 8.37 -12.16
N LYS A 29 -4.81 9.33 -13.09
CA LYS A 29 -4.12 10.60 -12.86
C LYS A 29 -4.80 11.43 -11.78
N LYS A 30 -6.14 11.44 -11.77
CA LYS A 30 -6.95 12.14 -10.76
C LYS A 30 -7.57 11.13 -9.82
N GLN A 31 -7.09 11.16 -8.61
CA GLN A 31 -7.49 10.25 -7.55
C GLN A 31 -8.60 10.93 -6.72
N VAL A 32 -9.77 10.30 -6.59
CA VAL A 32 -10.97 10.88 -5.98
C VAL A 32 -11.41 10.08 -4.76
N PHE A 33 -11.53 10.74 -3.60
CA PHE A 33 -11.94 10.16 -2.33
C PHE A 33 -13.27 10.78 -1.85
N PRO A 34 -14.10 10.07 -1.24
CA PRO A 34 -14.61 8.72 -1.41
C PRO A 34 -15.52 8.61 -2.63
N GLY A 35 -15.04 8.97 -3.81
CA GLY A 35 -15.77 8.93 -5.06
C GLY A 35 -16.43 10.27 -5.46
N LEU A 36 -16.23 11.35 -4.69
CA LEU A 36 -16.77 12.68 -4.99
C LEU A 36 -15.64 13.72 -5.08
N ASN A 37 -15.37 14.19 -6.29
CA ASN A 37 -14.26 15.07 -6.60
C ASN A 37 -14.20 16.37 -5.74
N TRP A 38 -15.34 16.93 -5.38
CA TRP A 38 -15.38 18.13 -4.55
C TRP A 38 -15.11 17.87 -3.07
N LEU A 39 -15.27 16.62 -2.60
CA LEU A 39 -15.02 16.25 -1.21
C LEU A 39 -13.53 16.15 -0.92
N LEU A 40 -12.83 15.30 -1.66
CA LEU A 40 -11.40 15.11 -1.53
C LEU A 40 -10.87 14.51 -2.84
N ASN A 41 -9.83 15.10 -3.37
CA ASN A 41 -9.14 14.57 -4.54
C ASN A 41 -7.64 14.87 -4.45
N ARG A 42 -6.89 14.18 -5.29
CA ARG A 42 -5.46 14.33 -5.42
C ARG A 42 -5.08 14.15 -6.89
N ASP A 43 -4.14 14.94 -7.37
CA ASP A 43 -3.56 14.76 -8.70
C ASP A 43 -2.22 14.03 -8.57
N SER A 44 -2.07 12.91 -9.27
CA SER A 44 -0.79 12.22 -9.41
C SER A 44 0.18 13.06 -10.25
N THR A 45 1.45 13.09 -9.86
CA THR A 45 2.49 13.85 -10.57
C THR A 45 3.16 13.08 -11.68
N SER A 46 2.97 11.77 -11.70
CA SER A 46 3.58 10.87 -12.68
C SER A 46 2.60 9.78 -13.09
N GLU A 47 2.82 9.21 -14.25
CA GLU A 47 2.09 8.03 -14.69
C GLU A 47 2.50 6.82 -13.86
N ALA A 48 1.52 5.97 -13.51
CA ALA A 48 1.78 4.74 -12.75
C ALA A 48 2.70 3.80 -13.54
N TYR A 49 3.63 3.16 -12.83
CA TYR A 49 4.67 2.30 -13.41
C TYR A 49 4.12 1.22 -14.35
N VAL A 50 3.07 0.51 -13.94
CA VAL A 50 2.49 -0.57 -14.74
C VAL A 50 1.84 -0.09 -16.03
N LEU A 51 1.30 1.14 -16.07
CA LEU A 51 0.76 1.76 -17.29
C LEU A 51 1.90 2.19 -18.21
N LYS A 52 2.87 2.94 -17.69
CA LYS A 52 4.04 3.43 -18.41
C LYS A 52 4.80 2.30 -19.13
N HIS A 53 4.84 1.12 -18.53
CA HIS A 53 5.58 -0.04 -19.06
C HIS A 53 4.68 -1.10 -19.72
N ASN A 54 3.38 -0.82 -19.91
CA ASN A 54 2.41 -1.74 -20.51
C ASN A 54 2.39 -3.12 -19.83
N LEU A 55 2.34 -3.14 -18.49
CA LEU A 55 2.42 -4.35 -17.69
C LEU A 55 1.06 -4.86 -17.16
N ILE A 56 -0.06 -4.22 -17.49
CA ILE A 56 -1.40 -4.60 -17.00
C ILE A 56 -1.67 -6.10 -17.22
N ASP A 57 -1.44 -6.59 -18.44
CA ASP A 57 -1.68 -8.00 -18.80
C ASP A 57 -0.65 -8.97 -18.21
N LYS A 58 0.41 -8.45 -17.57
CA LYS A 58 1.42 -9.25 -16.89
C LYS A 58 1.19 -9.37 -15.39
N VAL A 59 0.24 -8.61 -14.85
CA VAL A 59 -0.12 -8.71 -13.43
C VAL A 59 -0.73 -10.09 -13.17
N THR A 60 -0.12 -10.85 -12.29
CA THR A 60 -0.55 -12.22 -11.94
C THR A 60 -1.50 -12.23 -10.73
N HIS A 61 -1.31 -11.31 -9.79
CA HIS A 61 -2.11 -11.20 -8.56
C HIS A 61 -2.27 -9.74 -8.15
N ILE A 62 -3.38 -9.42 -7.49
CA ILE A 62 -3.63 -8.11 -6.89
C ILE A 62 -3.85 -8.29 -5.38
N ILE A 63 -3.27 -7.38 -4.58
CA ILE A 63 -3.53 -7.27 -3.14
C ILE A 63 -4.21 -5.93 -2.89
N ILE A 64 -5.40 -5.95 -2.28
CA ILE A 64 -6.14 -4.75 -1.86
C ILE A 64 -6.20 -4.73 -0.34
N THR A 65 -5.45 -3.83 0.28
CA THR A 65 -5.25 -3.82 1.74
C THR A 65 -6.42 -3.21 2.50
N ALA A 66 -7.26 -2.40 1.84
CA ALA A 66 -8.42 -1.73 2.44
C ALA A 66 -9.52 -1.45 1.42
N HIS A 67 -10.72 -1.16 1.90
CA HIS A 67 -11.86 -0.77 1.05
C HIS A 67 -11.92 0.75 0.75
N PHE A 68 -11.00 1.52 1.30
CA PHE A 68 -10.95 2.97 1.06
C PHE A 68 -10.51 3.27 -0.38
N SER A 69 -10.98 4.40 -0.94
CA SER A 69 -10.73 4.72 -2.35
C SER A 69 -9.26 4.96 -2.69
N ASP A 70 -8.41 5.23 -1.72
CA ASP A 70 -6.96 5.32 -1.89
C ASP A 70 -6.25 3.96 -1.94
N HIS A 71 -6.97 2.87 -1.69
CA HIS A 71 -6.50 1.48 -1.85
C HIS A 71 -7.27 0.72 -2.91
N LEU A 72 -8.55 1.05 -3.09
CA LEU A 72 -9.45 0.41 -4.05
C LEU A 72 -10.07 1.46 -4.98
N ASP A 73 -9.37 1.79 -6.05
CA ASP A 73 -9.87 2.65 -7.11
C ASP A 73 -10.59 1.83 -8.17
N ALA A 74 -11.92 2.03 -8.30
CA ALA A 74 -12.76 1.27 -9.20
C ALA A 74 -12.37 1.48 -10.68
N GLU A 75 -11.91 2.68 -11.06
CA GLU A 75 -11.47 2.98 -12.42
C GLU A 75 -10.21 2.19 -12.77
N SER A 76 -9.23 2.18 -11.86
CA SER A 76 -8.01 1.36 -12.00
C SER A 76 -8.32 -0.13 -12.07
N MET A 77 -9.23 -0.62 -11.24
CA MET A 77 -9.63 -2.03 -11.24
C MET A 77 -10.32 -2.45 -12.54
N ASN A 78 -10.96 -1.53 -13.27
CA ASN A 78 -11.58 -1.83 -14.57
C ASN A 78 -10.58 -2.19 -15.67
N LEU A 79 -9.30 -1.94 -15.48
CA LEU A 79 -8.24 -2.30 -16.43
C LEU A 79 -7.86 -3.78 -16.38
N PHE A 80 -8.24 -4.50 -15.33
CA PHE A 80 -7.85 -5.89 -15.13
C PHE A 80 -8.92 -6.89 -15.54
N GLN A 81 -8.49 -8.10 -15.89
CA GLN A 81 -9.36 -9.25 -16.14
C GLN A 81 -10.16 -9.58 -14.87
N ARG A 82 -11.43 -9.97 -15.03
CA ARG A 82 -12.34 -10.19 -13.89
C ARG A 82 -12.05 -11.46 -13.09
N ASP A 83 -11.28 -12.35 -13.65
CA ASP A 83 -10.82 -13.61 -13.04
C ASP A 83 -9.41 -13.55 -12.47
N ILE A 84 -8.74 -12.39 -12.53
CA ILE A 84 -7.44 -12.21 -11.88
C ILE A 84 -7.56 -12.48 -10.37
N PRO A 85 -6.63 -13.23 -9.75
CA PRO A 85 -6.64 -13.47 -8.32
C PRO A 85 -6.48 -12.18 -7.52
N VAL A 86 -7.42 -11.88 -6.62
CA VAL A 86 -7.37 -10.71 -5.73
C VAL A 86 -7.48 -11.14 -4.28
N TYR A 87 -6.50 -10.75 -3.46
CA TYR A 87 -6.47 -10.96 -2.01
C TYR A 87 -6.89 -9.65 -1.33
N THR A 88 -7.92 -9.71 -0.47
CA THR A 88 -8.52 -8.47 0.02
C THR A 88 -9.29 -8.62 1.33
N THR A 89 -9.74 -7.50 1.90
CA THR A 89 -10.60 -7.46 3.09
C THR A 89 -12.04 -7.84 2.74
N HIS A 90 -12.82 -8.24 3.75
CA HIS A 90 -14.24 -8.52 3.58
C HIS A 90 -15.02 -7.32 3.01
N GLU A 91 -14.70 -6.10 3.45
CA GLU A 91 -15.42 -4.92 2.95
C GLU A 91 -15.05 -4.57 1.51
N ALA A 92 -13.76 -4.69 1.15
CA ALA A 92 -13.32 -4.44 -0.23
C ALA A 92 -13.86 -5.50 -1.21
N SER A 93 -14.00 -6.77 -0.78
CA SER A 93 -14.55 -7.83 -1.62
C SER A 93 -15.97 -7.53 -2.10
N LYS A 94 -16.80 -6.88 -1.28
CA LYS A 94 -18.16 -6.47 -1.67
C LYS A 94 -18.17 -5.48 -2.84
N SER A 95 -17.20 -4.56 -2.86
CA SER A 95 -17.02 -3.60 -3.95
C SER A 95 -16.48 -4.27 -5.21
N LEU A 96 -15.52 -5.18 -5.05
CA LEU A 96 -14.94 -5.95 -6.16
C LEU A 96 -15.97 -6.89 -6.80
N LEU A 97 -16.84 -7.54 -6.05
CA LEU A 97 -17.95 -8.32 -6.57
C LEU A 97 -18.90 -7.47 -7.43
N LYS A 98 -19.21 -6.24 -6.98
CA LYS A 98 -20.03 -5.29 -7.78
C LYS A 98 -19.36 -4.86 -9.07
N LEU A 99 -18.02 -4.83 -9.10
CA LEU A 99 -17.24 -4.60 -10.32
C LEU A 99 -17.10 -5.84 -11.21
N GLY A 100 -17.66 -7.00 -10.80
CA GLY A 100 -17.67 -8.23 -11.56
C GLY A 100 -16.46 -9.14 -11.37
N PHE A 101 -15.58 -8.89 -10.37
CA PHE A 101 -14.47 -9.78 -10.07
C PHE A 101 -14.98 -11.09 -9.50
N THR A 102 -14.43 -12.21 -9.96
CA THR A 102 -14.90 -13.57 -9.62
C THR A 102 -13.90 -14.39 -8.83
N ASN A 103 -12.60 -14.04 -8.86
CA ASN A 103 -11.54 -14.77 -8.18
C ASN A 103 -11.02 -13.96 -6.98
N LEU A 104 -11.82 -13.94 -5.91
CA LEU A 104 -11.56 -13.16 -4.71
C LEU A 104 -11.24 -14.08 -3.53
N THR A 105 -10.11 -13.84 -2.87
CA THR A 105 -9.75 -14.42 -1.58
C THR A 105 -9.88 -13.36 -0.50
N VAL A 106 -10.88 -13.49 0.35
CA VAL A 106 -11.02 -12.67 1.57
C VAL A 106 -10.06 -13.23 2.59
N VAL A 107 -9.15 -12.37 3.08
CA VAL A 107 -8.09 -12.78 4.01
C VAL A 107 -8.44 -12.49 5.46
N ASP A 108 -8.07 -13.38 6.36
CA ASP A 108 -8.21 -13.21 7.80
C ASP A 108 -6.83 -13.04 8.49
N ILE A 109 -6.85 -12.40 9.66
CA ILE A 109 -5.63 -12.15 10.43
C ILE A 109 -4.99 -13.47 10.87
N ASN A 110 -3.68 -13.58 10.69
CA ASN A 110 -2.81 -14.74 10.93
C ASN A 110 -2.97 -15.88 9.90
N GLU A 111 -3.63 -15.63 8.79
CA GLU A 111 -3.59 -16.55 7.66
C GLU A 111 -2.32 -16.38 6.82
N SER A 112 -1.99 -17.44 6.10
CA SER A 112 -0.91 -17.51 5.13
C SER A 112 -1.44 -18.05 3.80
N HIS A 113 -1.18 -17.32 2.72
CA HIS A 113 -1.66 -17.65 1.37
C HIS A 113 -0.48 -17.82 0.42
N LYS A 114 -0.59 -18.82 -0.47
CA LYS A 114 0.40 -19.03 -1.53
C LYS A 114 -0.02 -18.29 -2.80
N LEU A 115 0.84 -17.41 -3.30
CA LEU A 115 0.67 -16.67 -4.55
C LEU A 115 1.78 -17.13 -5.51
N ASN A 116 1.60 -18.29 -6.14
CA ASN A 116 2.61 -18.96 -6.96
C ASN A 116 3.98 -19.07 -6.23
N SER A 117 4.97 -18.27 -6.64
CA SER A 117 6.31 -18.27 -6.06
C SER A 117 6.41 -17.47 -4.74
N PHE A 118 5.39 -16.64 -4.41
CA PHE A 118 5.36 -15.85 -3.19
C PHE A 118 4.45 -16.48 -2.12
N THR A 119 4.69 -16.11 -0.88
CA THR A 119 3.79 -16.38 0.25
C THR A 119 3.42 -15.07 0.93
N LEU A 120 2.13 -14.90 1.20
CA LEU A 120 1.52 -13.73 1.81
C LEU A 120 1.02 -14.08 3.21
N ASP A 121 1.66 -13.57 4.25
CA ASP A 121 1.23 -13.70 5.64
C ASP A 121 0.48 -12.45 6.07
N ILE A 122 -0.74 -12.63 6.58
CA ILE A 122 -1.63 -11.54 6.98
C ILE A 122 -1.45 -11.19 8.45
N HIS A 123 -1.25 -9.90 8.71
CA HIS A 123 -1.03 -9.39 10.06
C HIS A 123 -2.06 -8.33 10.42
N LYS A 124 -2.31 -8.18 11.71
CA LYS A 124 -3.20 -7.15 12.24
C LYS A 124 -2.55 -5.78 12.15
N ALA A 125 -3.18 -4.84 11.45
CA ALA A 125 -2.76 -3.44 11.40
C ALA A 125 -2.88 -2.74 12.77
N GLY A 126 -2.23 -1.60 12.92
CA GLY A 126 -2.35 -0.76 14.10
C GLY A 126 -3.68 -0.02 14.18
N LYS A 127 -4.00 0.53 15.37
CA LYS A 127 -5.19 1.37 15.55
C LYS A 127 -5.02 2.72 14.83
N PRO A 128 -6.09 3.27 14.25
CA PRO A 128 -7.50 2.84 14.31
C PRO A 128 -7.91 1.76 13.30
N TYR A 129 -7.01 1.29 12.45
CA TYR A 129 -7.29 0.45 11.29
C TYR A 129 -7.32 -1.06 11.56
N ASN A 130 -7.15 -1.48 12.79
CA ASN A 130 -6.99 -2.88 13.20
C ASN A 130 -8.19 -3.81 12.92
N THR A 131 -9.27 -3.29 12.39
CA THR A 131 -10.49 -4.05 12.00
C THR A 131 -10.92 -3.81 10.55
N THR A 132 -10.30 -2.87 9.85
CA THR A 132 -10.71 -2.45 8.50
C THR A 132 -9.66 -2.67 7.44
N THR A 133 -8.40 -2.85 7.86
CA THR A 133 -7.26 -3.11 6.99
C THR A 133 -6.39 -4.22 7.57
N PHE A 134 -5.41 -4.64 6.81
CA PHE A 134 -4.35 -5.53 7.28
C PHE A 134 -2.98 -5.01 6.85
N SER A 135 -1.97 -5.31 7.64
CA SER A 135 -0.58 -5.32 7.21
C SER A 135 -0.18 -6.74 6.79
N TYR A 136 0.89 -6.87 6.06
CA TYR A 136 1.31 -8.20 5.59
C TYR A 136 2.83 -8.33 5.48
N SER A 137 3.28 -9.57 5.51
CA SER A 137 4.60 -9.94 5.01
C SER A 137 4.45 -10.68 3.69
N LEU A 138 5.22 -10.28 2.68
CA LEU A 138 5.36 -11.01 1.42
C LEU A 138 6.78 -11.55 1.34
N TYR A 139 6.93 -12.82 1.06
CA TYR A 139 8.25 -13.44 0.96
C TYR A 139 8.32 -14.50 -0.12
N ASP A 140 9.50 -14.64 -0.68
CA ASP A 140 9.91 -15.77 -1.53
C ASP A 140 10.91 -16.65 -0.78
N CYS A 141 11.64 -17.51 -1.49
CA CYS A 141 12.62 -18.39 -0.86
C CYS A 141 13.88 -17.68 -0.32
N ARG A 142 14.08 -16.39 -0.62
CA ARG A 142 15.31 -15.63 -0.31
C ARG A 142 15.06 -14.38 0.52
N SER A 143 13.93 -13.73 0.31
CA SER A 143 13.67 -12.36 0.80
C SER A 143 12.32 -12.25 1.47
N LYS A 144 12.22 -11.38 2.47
CA LYS A 144 10.99 -11.08 3.21
C LYS A 144 10.77 -9.59 3.30
N VAL A 145 9.60 -9.13 2.89
CA VAL A 145 9.18 -7.72 2.96
C VAL A 145 7.99 -7.60 3.88
N PHE A 146 7.95 -6.56 4.71
CA PHE A 146 6.79 -6.20 5.51
C PHE A 146 6.17 -4.91 4.99
N HIS A 147 4.85 -4.86 4.83
CA HIS A 147 4.12 -3.66 4.41
C HIS A 147 3.01 -3.30 5.41
N GLU A 148 3.06 -2.06 5.88
CA GLU A 148 2.00 -1.44 6.69
C GLU A 148 1.59 -0.12 6.05
N PRO A 149 0.43 -0.07 5.37
CA PRO A 149 0.01 1.12 4.62
C PRO A 149 -0.52 2.26 5.51
N HIS A 150 -0.73 2.06 6.81
CA HIS A 150 -1.32 3.05 7.71
C HIS A 150 -0.57 3.20 9.03
N MET A 151 -0.89 2.35 10.01
CA MET A 151 -0.41 2.44 11.39
C MET A 151 0.17 1.12 11.85
N PHE A 152 1.44 1.13 12.23
CA PHE A 152 2.14 -0.07 12.68
C PHE A 152 1.60 -0.59 14.02
N ASN A 153 1.35 -1.88 14.08
CA ASN A 153 0.96 -2.55 15.30
C ASN A 153 2.21 -2.99 16.10
N ALA A 154 2.56 -2.23 17.14
CA ALA A 154 3.73 -2.51 17.96
C ALA A 154 3.69 -3.87 18.70
N LYS A 155 2.56 -4.60 18.69
CA LYS A 155 2.43 -5.94 19.30
C LYS A 155 2.79 -7.08 18.34
N LEU A 156 3.02 -6.78 17.06
CA LEU A 156 3.45 -7.79 16.09
C LEU A 156 4.79 -8.43 16.51
N LYS A 157 4.90 -9.71 16.21
CA LYS A 157 6.12 -10.51 16.45
C LYS A 157 6.96 -10.68 15.16
N VAL A 158 6.62 -9.96 14.09
CA VAL A 158 7.37 -9.97 12.84
C VAL A 158 8.71 -9.28 13.07
N GLN A 159 9.79 -9.91 12.70
CA GLN A 159 11.16 -9.42 12.78
C GLN A 159 12.00 -9.96 11.63
N ASP A 160 13.21 -9.42 11.48
CA ASP A 160 14.22 -9.86 10.52
C ASP A 160 13.69 -9.85 9.08
N VAL A 161 13.13 -8.69 8.69
CA VAL A 161 12.69 -8.45 7.32
C VAL A 161 13.79 -7.76 6.51
N ASP A 162 13.90 -8.07 5.21
CA ASP A 162 14.86 -7.40 4.35
C ASP A 162 14.44 -5.96 4.08
N ALA A 163 13.16 -5.72 3.83
CA ALA A 163 12.64 -4.37 3.64
C ALA A 163 11.32 -4.16 4.39
N CYS A 164 11.06 -2.92 4.83
CA CYS A 164 9.76 -2.51 5.33
C CYS A 164 9.23 -1.31 4.54
N ILE A 165 7.96 -1.40 4.12
CA ILE A 165 7.22 -0.34 3.43
C ILE A 165 6.25 0.26 4.45
N ILE A 166 6.48 1.52 4.82
CA ILE A 166 5.82 2.14 5.98
C ILE A 166 5.53 3.62 5.69
N THR A 167 4.35 4.11 6.14
CA THR A 167 3.99 5.53 6.03
C THR A 167 4.88 6.42 6.89
N VAL A 168 5.14 7.66 6.44
CA VAL A 168 6.03 8.61 7.12
C VAL A 168 5.42 9.98 7.35
N ASP A 169 4.42 10.36 6.55
CA ASP A 169 3.77 11.66 6.68
C ASP A 169 2.54 11.54 7.58
N MET A 170 2.60 12.22 8.72
CA MET A 170 1.52 12.14 9.69
C MET A 170 0.28 12.87 9.18
N VAL A 171 -0.83 12.16 9.15
CA VAL A 171 -2.16 12.72 8.87
C VAL A 171 -3.04 12.56 10.10
N LYS A 172 -3.72 13.65 10.50
CA LYS A 172 -4.75 13.63 11.55
C LYS A 172 -6.07 14.14 10.97
N VAL A 173 -7.13 13.39 11.18
CA VAL A 173 -8.50 13.80 10.86
C VAL A 173 -9.04 14.64 12.02
N LEU A 174 -9.58 15.84 11.71
CA LEU A 174 -10.06 16.83 12.70
C LEU A 174 -9.00 17.20 13.75
N GLY A 175 -7.73 16.95 13.47
CA GLY A 175 -6.63 17.17 14.43
C GLY A 175 -6.60 16.20 15.63
N LEU A 176 -7.52 15.22 15.68
CA LEU A 176 -7.72 14.31 16.81
C LEU A 176 -7.27 12.88 16.50
N ILE A 177 -7.75 12.30 15.41
CA ILE A 177 -7.50 10.89 15.06
C ILE A 177 -6.32 10.83 14.10
N GLN A 178 -5.22 10.24 14.57
CA GLN A 178 -4.06 9.99 13.72
C GLN A 178 -4.30 8.77 12.84
N VAL A 179 -4.09 8.92 11.53
CA VAL A 179 -4.39 7.92 10.51
C VAL A 179 -3.16 7.51 9.67
N SER A 180 -2.03 8.16 9.88
CA SER A 180 -0.74 7.81 9.28
C SER A 180 0.39 8.15 10.24
N MET A 181 1.49 7.40 10.19
CA MET A 181 2.63 7.55 11.11
C MET A 181 3.48 8.78 10.78
N ASP A 182 4.14 9.32 11.79
CA ASP A 182 5.24 10.27 11.60
C ASP A 182 6.60 9.53 11.47
N HIS A 183 7.66 10.28 11.14
CA HIS A 183 9.00 9.72 10.96
C HIS A 183 9.53 9.00 12.21
N LYS A 184 9.17 9.43 13.43
CA LYS A 184 9.62 8.77 14.68
C LYS A 184 8.95 7.42 14.88
N GLN A 185 7.64 7.36 14.57
CA GLN A 185 6.89 6.12 14.62
C GLN A 185 7.36 5.14 13.54
N ALA A 186 7.65 5.64 12.33
CA ALA A 186 8.21 4.86 11.24
C ALA A 186 9.60 4.30 11.60
N GLN A 187 10.48 5.11 12.20
CA GLN A 187 11.79 4.67 12.67
C GLN A 187 11.69 3.60 13.77
N ALA A 188 10.76 3.78 14.71
CA ALA A 188 10.52 2.77 15.75
C ALA A 188 9.98 1.45 15.15
N ALA A 189 9.13 1.53 14.12
CA ALA A 189 8.64 0.36 13.40
C ALA A 189 9.77 -0.34 12.62
N GLN A 190 10.60 0.40 11.88
CA GLN A 190 11.78 -0.15 11.18
C GLN A 190 12.72 -0.88 12.16
N SER A 191 13.03 -0.24 13.29
CA SER A 191 13.89 -0.83 14.32
C SER A 191 13.30 -2.09 14.93
N LYS A 192 11.97 -2.11 15.19
CA LYS A 192 11.28 -3.28 15.72
C LYS A 192 11.26 -4.44 14.75
N LEU A 193 11.08 -4.15 13.45
CA LEU A 193 11.10 -5.14 12.36
C LEU A 193 12.52 -5.64 12.06
N ASN A 194 13.54 -5.00 12.60
CA ASN A 194 14.95 -5.22 12.25
C ASN A 194 15.15 -5.19 10.72
N ALA A 195 14.50 -4.21 10.06
CA ALA A 195 14.49 -4.11 8.60
C ALA A 195 15.81 -3.51 8.07
N LYS A 196 16.41 -4.15 7.07
CA LYS A 196 17.63 -3.66 6.43
C LYS A 196 17.37 -2.42 5.58
N TYR A 197 16.26 -2.44 4.80
CA TYR A 197 15.87 -1.34 3.94
C TYR A 197 14.57 -0.71 4.41
N PHE A 198 14.52 0.60 4.37
CA PHE A 198 13.34 1.40 4.66
C PHE A 198 12.78 1.98 3.36
N ILE A 199 11.49 1.74 3.10
CA ILE A 199 10.79 2.20 1.92
C ILE A 199 9.60 3.07 2.37
N PRO A 200 9.64 4.39 2.14
CA PRO A 200 8.56 5.27 2.55
C PRO A 200 7.35 5.13 1.62
N THR A 201 6.13 5.04 2.19
CA THR A 201 4.87 5.06 1.45
C THR A 201 3.93 6.12 1.98
N GLY A 202 2.80 6.38 1.29
CA GLY A 202 1.83 7.42 1.67
C GLY A 202 2.43 8.83 1.64
N ILE A 203 3.36 9.09 0.73
CA ILE A 203 4.08 10.36 0.65
C ILE A 203 3.25 11.42 -0.07
N ALA A 204 3.50 12.70 0.29
CA ALA A 204 2.90 13.88 -0.33
C ALA A 204 1.37 13.99 -0.22
N PRO A 205 0.79 13.79 0.98
CA PRO A 205 -0.63 14.03 1.24
C PRO A 205 -1.04 15.50 1.01
N ASN A 206 -0.09 16.45 0.95
CA ASN A 206 -0.36 17.87 0.70
C ASN A 206 -0.88 18.19 -0.71
N ARG A 207 -0.91 17.22 -1.61
CA ARG A 207 -1.52 17.37 -2.94
C ARG A 207 -3.02 17.13 -2.94
N THR A 208 -3.61 16.92 -1.77
CA THR A 208 -5.05 16.75 -1.64
C THR A 208 -5.79 18.08 -1.71
N ASN A 209 -6.90 18.09 -2.43
CA ASN A 209 -7.81 19.22 -2.60
C ASN A 209 -9.24 18.81 -2.24
N GLY A 210 -10.11 19.79 -2.05
CA GLY A 210 -11.52 19.56 -1.73
C GLY A 210 -11.87 19.86 -0.28
N PHE A 211 -13.17 19.76 0.05
CA PHE A 211 -13.70 20.20 1.35
C PHE A 211 -13.05 19.46 2.55
N ILE A 212 -12.84 18.14 2.43
CA ILE A 212 -12.25 17.33 3.51
C ILE A 212 -10.78 17.70 3.74
N SER A 213 -10.06 18.22 2.73
CA SER A 213 -8.65 18.60 2.91
C SER A 213 -8.46 19.62 4.04
N TYR A 214 -9.44 20.49 4.28
CA TYR A 214 -9.43 21.46 5.39
C TYR A 214 -9.57 20.81 6.78
N LEU A 215 -10.08 19.58 6.83
CA LEU A 215 -10.23 18.80 8.07
C LEU A 215 -9.01 17.93 8.35
N LEU A 216 -8.12 17.81 7.39
CA LEU A 216 -6.86 17.05 7.52
C LEU A 216 -5.77 17.96 8.06
N ARG A 217 -5.13 17.55 9.14
CA ARG A 217 -3.88 18.15 9.60
C ARG A 217 -2.74 17.24 9.15
N ILE A 218 -2.01 17.69 8.16
CA ILE A 218 -0.90 16.97 7.57
C ILE A 218 0.41 17.55 8.12
N LYS A 219 1.28 16.70 8.61
CA LYS A 219 2.64 17.05 9.00
C LYS A 219 3.60 16.22 8.18
N GLU A 220 4.18 16.87 7.20
CA GLU A 220 5.23 16.26 6.40
C GLU A 220 6.43 15.90 7.26
N SER A 221 6.90 14.71 7.09
CA SER A 221 8.08 14.20 7.77
C SER A 221 9.09 13.59 6.80
N TYR A 222 8.75 13.56 5.51
CA TYR A 222 9.57 12.95 4.47
C TYR A 222 11.02 13.49 4.47
N ASN A 223 11.20 14.79 4.63
CA ASN A 223 12.52 15.42 4.72
C ASN A 223 13.31 15.11 6.01
N LYS A 224 12.77 14.28 6.90
CA LYS A 224 13.36 13.88 8.19
C LYS A 224 13.76 12.41 8.25
N ILE A 225 13.59 11.68 7.15
CA ILE A 225 13.87 10.25 7.09
C ILE A 225 15.25 9.91 6.52
N ASP A 226 16.08 10.91 6.19
CA ASP A 226 17.42 10.68 5.65
C ASP A 226 18.27 9.76 6.53
N SER A 227 18.11 9.86 7.86
CA SER A 227 18.78 8.99 8.82
C SER A 227 18.34 7.51 8.74
N MET A 228 17.24 7.22 8.07
CA MET A 228 16.70 5.87 7.84
C MET A 228 17.18 5.26 6.53
N SER A 229 17.97 6.01 5.73
CA SER A 229 18.46 5.62 4.42
C SER A 229 17.34 5.10 3.50
N PRO A 230 16.35 5.94 3.17
CA PRO A 230 15.18 5.52 2.40
C PRO A 230 15.57 5.12 0.98
N VAL A 231 14.90 4.10 0.45
CA VAL A 231 15.04 3.62 -0.92
C VAL A 231 13.67 3.59 -1.62
N CYS A 232 13.65 3.51 -2.94
CA CYS A 232 12.43 3.50 -3.75
C CYS A 232 11.54 4.73 -3.49
N CYS A 233 12.11 5.94 -3.59
CA CYS A 233 11.44 7.18 -3.27
C CYS A 233 10.62 7.76 -4.41
N GLU A 234 10.99 7.47 -5.66
CA GLU A 234 10.34 7.98 -6.87
C GLU A 234 9.65 6.86 -7.64
N VAL A 235 8.63 7.20 -8.46
CA VAL A 235 7.89 6.21 -9.26
C VAL A 235 8.83 5.52 -10.25
N GLY A 236 8.84 4.19 -10.21
CA GLY A 236 9.72 3.35 -10.99
C GLY A 236 11.06 3.03 -10.32
N ASP A 237 11.40 3.67 -9.20
CA ASP A 237 12.52 3.22 -8.38
C ASP A 237 12.31 1.79 -7.95
N SER A 238 13.39 1.02 -7.92
CA SER A 238 13.31 -0.39 -7.55
C SER A 238 14.51 -0.84 -6.72
N ILE A 239 14.28 -1.87 -5.92
CA ILE A 239 15.33 -2.57 -5.19
C ILE A 239 15.18 -4.07 -5.40
N SER A 240 16.31 -4.76 -5.61
CA SER A 240 16.36 -6.23 -5.66
C SER A 240 16.87 -6.75 -4.32
N LEU A 241 16.13 -7.67 -3.73
CA LEU A 241 16.42 -8.32 -2.45
C LEU A 241 16.93 -9.74 -2.66
#